data_91e11d207412db9af88e625b78e2802d
#
_entry.id   91e11d207412db9af88e625b78e2802d
#
_cell.length_a   1.000
_cell.length_b   1.000
_cell.length_c   1.000
_cell.angle_alpha   90.00
_cell.angle_beta   90.00
_cell.angle_gamma   90.00
#
_symmetry.space_group_name_H-M   'P 1'
#
loop_
_entity.id
_entity.type
_entity.pdbx_description
1 polymer ?
#
loop_
_entity_poly.entity_id
_entity_poly.type
_entity_poly.pdbx_seq_one_letter_code
_entity_poly.pdbx_strand_id
1 'polypeptide(L)'
;INERDTVSQANLQEAAHGLGVGMILDLGVDTFMGNVPDADTQALHAASLIGQGEVSVSPLSMAVLAASAAQGQIVTPVLVKGQDLADAQPAAGVTVTAAESKQLKTMMRAVVTEGSLGDLRQLTPNTAIGKTGTAEYGKETPPKTHSWVIAVHEDMAVALVVEDGDFGSVTGQPIVKAFLQD
;
A
#
# COMPACT_ATOMS: atom_id res chain seq x y z
N ILE A 1 -11.25 -8.36 -14.51
CA ILE A 1 -12.69 -8.08 -14.42
C ILE A 1 -13.48 -9.35 -14.06
N ASN A 2 -12.99 -10.54 -14.37
CA ASN A 2 -13.60 -11.79 -13.93
C ASN A 2 -13.35 -12.11 -12.45
N GLU A 3 -12.38 -11.46 -11.81
CA GLU A 3 -12.00 -11.70 -10.41
C GLU A 3 -13.05 -11.21 -9.41
N ARG A 4 -13.92 -10.25 -9.79
CA ARG A 4 -15.00 -9.76 -8.94
C ARG A 4 -15.99 -10.83 -8.46
N ASP A 5 -16.12 -11.91 -9.25
CA ASP A 5 -17.01 -13.01 -8.92
C ASP A 5 -16.32 -14.07 -8.03
N THR A 6 -14.99 -13.98 -7.88
CA THR A 6 -14.16 -14.92 -7.10
C THR A 6 -13.64 -14.30 -5.81
N VAL A 7 -13.46 -12.98 -5.76
CA VAL A 7 -13.00 -12.23 -4.56
C VAL A 7 -14.17 -11.38 -4.05
N SER A 8 -14.71 -11.74 -2.90
CA SER A 8 -15.77 -10.95 -2.26
C SER A 8 -15.21 -9.65 -1.63
N GLN A 9 -16.09 -8.67 -1.35
CA GLN A 9 -15.71 -7.46 -0.63
C GLN A 9 -15.12 -7.80 0.74
N ALA A 10 -15.70 -8.78 1.45
CA ALA A 10 -15.18 -9.26 2.72
C ALA A 10 -13.77 -9.85 2.61
N ASN A 11 -13.47 -10.63 1.56
CA ASN A 11 -12.11 -11.13 1.34
C ASN A 11 -11.10 -10.00 1.07
N LEU A 12 -11.53 -8.95 0.34
CA LEU A 12 -10.67 -7.78 0.10
C LEU A 12 -10.38 -7.04 1.41
N GLN A 13 -11.41 -6.80 2.23
CA GLN A 13 -11.26 -6.18 3.55
C GLN A 13 -10.34 -7.02 4.44
N GLU A 14 -10.57 -8.32 4.51
CA GLU A 14 -9.76 -9.26 5.28
C GLU A 14 -8.29 -9.22 4.85
N ALA A 15 -8.01 -9.25 3.56
CA ALA A 15 -6.65 -9.15 3.02
C ALA A 15 -5.99 -7.80 3.36
N ALA A 16 -6.74 -6.68 3.26
CA ALA A 16 -6.26 -5.36 3.62
C ALA A 16 -5.93 -5.26 5.12
N HIS A 17 -6.80 -5.79 5.98
CA HIS A 17 -6.59 -5.88 7.42
C HIS A 17 -5.35 -6.71 7.75
N GLY A 18 -5.14 -7.83 7.06
CA GLY A 18 -3.95 -8.69 7.22
C GLY A 18 -2.62 -8.00 6.90
N LEU A 19 -2.66 -6.85 6.23
CA LEU A 19 -1.51 -6.01 5.92
C LEU A 19 -1.47 -4.70 6.73
N GLY A 20 -2.37 -4.53 7.72
CA GLY A 20 -2.38 -3.39 8.64
C GLY A 20 -3.30 -2.23 8.25
N VAL A 21 -4.05 -2.33 7.14
CA VAL A 21 -5.08 -1.33 6.81
C VAL A 21 -6.22 -1.42 7.81
N GLY A 22 -6.71 -0.28 8.30
CA GLY A 22 -7.77 -0.23 9.31
C GLY A 22 -7.33 -0.58 10.73
N MET A 23 -6.03 -0.75 10.99
CA MET A 23 -5.48 -0.95 12.33
C MET A 23 -5.85 0.22 13.24
N ILE A 24 -6.24 -0.08 14.48
CA ILE A 24 -6.38 0.93 15.53
C ILE A 24 -5.00 1.13 16.18
N LEU A 25 -4.56 2.36 16.17
CA LEU A 25 -3.20 2.71 16.58
C LEU A 25 -3.19 4.06 17.29
N ASP A 26 -2.66 4.10 18.50
CA ASP A 26 -2.38 5.33 19.21
C ASP A 26 -0.87 5.60 19.21
N LEU A 27 -0.45 6.56 18.42
CA LEU A 27 0.94 7.03 18.37
C LEU A 27 1.17 8.31 19.20
N GLY A 28 0.15 8.77 19.94
CA GLY A 28 0.15 10.07 20.60
C GLY A 28 -0.16 11.24 19.65
N VAL A 29 -0.54 10.94 18.42
CA VAL A 29 -1.02 11.88 17.40
C VAL A 29 -2.17 11.21 16.65
N ASP A 30 -3.06 12.01 16.06
CA ASP A 30 -4.16 11.49 15.26
C ASP A 30 -3.61 10.68 14.08
N THR A 31 -4.10 9.45 13.95
CA THR A 31 -3.68 8.53 12.89
C THR A 31 -4.88 8.02 12.09
N PHE A 32 -4.70 7.89 10.78
CA PHE A 32 -5.65 7.23 9.90
C PHE A 32 -4.95 6.07 9.19
N MET A 33 -5.33 4.85 9.54
CA MET A 33 -4.70 3.63 9.01
C MET A 33 -5.43 3.06 7.78
N GLY A 34 -6.25 3.89 7.13
CA GLY A 34 -6.98 3.49 5.93
C GLY A 34 -8.33 2.83 6.23
N ASN A 35 -9.12 2.67 5.18
CA ASN A 35 -10.41 2.01 5.22
C ASN A 35 -10.74 1.39 3.86
N VAL A 36 -11.25 0.17 3.88
CA VAL A 36 -11.88 -0.51 2.74
C VAL A 36 -13.35 -0.69 3.12
N PRO A 37 -14.24 0.20 2.68
CA PRO A 37 -15.65 0.15 3.08
C PRO A 37 -16.41 -1.00 2.41
N ASP A 38 -17.62 -1.24 2.85
CA ASP A 38 -18.56 -2.09 2.13
C ASP A 38 -18.89 -1.48 0.76
N ALA A 39 -19.22 -2.34 -0.20
CA ALA A 39 -19.55 -1.92 -1.54
C ALA A 39 -21.04 -2.21 -1.82
N ASP A 40 -21.85 -1.16 -1.88
CA ASP A 40 -23.30 -1.26 -2.10
C ASP A 40 -23.67 -1.66 -3.54
N THR A 41 -22.73 -1.57 -4.46
CA THR A 41 -22.92 -1.89 -5.88
C THR A 41 -21.78 -2.72 -6.44
N GLN A 42 -22.07 -3.49 -7.50
CA GLN A 42 -21.04 -4.23 -8.22
C GLN A 42 -19.94 -3.32 -8.82
N ALA A 43 -20.30 -2.08 -9.18
CA ALA A 43 -19.34 -1.11 -9.70
C ALA A 43 -18.36 -0.65 -8.61
N LEU A 44 -18.86 -0.35 -7.41
CA LEU A 44 -18.01 0.00 -6.27
C LEU A 44 -17.12 -1.18 -5.84
N HIS A 45 -17.68 -2.40 -5.81
CA HIS A 45 -16.88 -3.59 -5.55
C HIS A 45 -15.75 -3.77 -6.58
N ALA A 46 -16.06 -3.66 -7.88
CA ALA A 46 -15.04 -3.77 -8.93
C ALA A 46 -13.97 -2.66 -8.83
N ALA A 47 -14.37 -1.44 -8.46
CA ALA A 47 -13.44 -0.33 -8.22
C ALA A 47 -12.55 -0.61 -7.01
N SER A 48 -13.11 -1.12 -5.90
CA SER A 48 -12.34 -1.47 -4.70
C SER A 48 -11.24 -2.49 -4.97
N LEU A 49 -11.48 -3.48 -5.85
CA LEU A 49 -10.48 -4.51 -6.20
C LEU A 49 -9.21 -3.94 -6.85
N ILE A 50 -9.26 -2.72 -7.36
CA ILE A 50 -8.10 -2.01 -7.93
C ILE A 50 -7.67 -0.80 -7.08
N GLY A 51 -8.20 -0.69 -5.85
CA GLY A 51 -7.87 0.40 -4.93
C GLY A 51 -8.50 1.74 -5.28
N GLN A 52 -9.62 1.72 -6.03
CA GLN A 52 -10.41 2.89 -6.42
C GLN A 52 -11.74 2.93 -5.66
N GLY A 53 -12.63 3.83 -6.08
CA GLY A 53 -13.93 4.01 -5.47
C GLY A 53 -13.83 4.72 -4.12
N GLU A 54 -14.32 4.07 -3.06
CA GLU A 54 -14.35 4.63 -1.71
C GLU A 54 -13.22 4.12 -0.80
N VAL A 55 -12.27 3.34 -1.35
CA VAL A 55 -11.06 2.93 -0.63
C VAL A 55 -10.23 4.17 -0.30
N SER A 56 -9.91 4.36 0.97
CA SER A 56 -9.11 5.49 1.44
C SER A 56 -7.93 5.03 2.28
N VAL A 57 -6.79 5.67 2.08
CA VAL A 57 -5.53 5.32 2.73
C VAL A 57 -4.72 6.57 3.06
N SER A 58 -3.83 6.47 4.04
CA SER A 58 -2.81 7.48 4.32
C SER A 58 -1.43 7.00 3.88
N PRO A 59 -0.46 7.90 3.71
CA PRO A 59 0.94 7.49 3.49
C PRO A 59 1.46 6.56 4.60
N LEU A 60 1.08 6.81 5.86
CA LEU A 60 1.47 5.95 6.98
C LEU A 60 0.91 4.53 6.80
N SER A 61 -0.39 4.40 6.51
CA SER A 61 -1.00 3.08 6.31
C SER A 61 -0.38 2.31 5.15
N MET A 62 -0.01 3.02 4.07
CA MET A 62 0.62 2.41 2.90
C MET A 62 2.09 2.04 3.15
N ALA A 63 2.83 2.79 3.96
CA ALA A 63 4.17 2.40 4.40
C ALA A 63 4.13 1.15 5.29
N VAL A 64 3.16 1.08 6.22
CA VAL A 64 2.92 -0.11 7.07
C VAL A 64 2.53 -1.31 6.22
N LEU A 65 1.64 -1.14 5.24
CA LEU A 65 1.26 -2.19 4.29
C LEU A 65 2.48 -2.72 3.53
N ALA A 66 3.33 -1.83 3.00
CA ALA A 66 4.53 -2.21 2.29
C ALA A 66 5.52 -2.98 3.18
N ALA A 67 5.75 -2.50 4.40
CA ALA A 67 6.58 -3.16 5.41
C ALA A 67 6.01 -4.54 5.79
N SER A 68 4.70 -4.63 6.02
CA SER A 68 4.01 -5.87 6.37
C SER A 68 4.11 -6.92 5.25
N ALA A 69 3.91 -6.50 4.00
CA ALA A 69 4.09 -7.36 2.83
C ALA A 69 5.53 -7.88 2.73
N ALA A 70 6.53 -7.02 2.99
CA ALA A 70 7.94 -7.38 2.96
C ALA A 70 8.34 -8.29 4.13
N GLN A 71 7.79 -8.08 5.33
CA GLN A 71 8.08 -8.88 6.52
C GLN A 71 7.30 -10.22 6.53
N GLY A 72 6.12 -10.26 5.90
CA GLY A 72 5.21 -11.41 5.95
C GLY A 72 4.42 -11.50 7.27
N GLN A 73 4.31 -10.39 7.97
CA GLN A 73 3.52 -10.21 9.18
C GLN A 73 3.16 -8.73 9.33
N ILE A 74 2.09 -8.44 10.08
CA ILE A 74 1.71 -7.06 10.34
C ILE A 74 2.84 -6.34 11.10
N VAL A 75 3.25 -5.19 10.58
CA VAL A 75 4.20 -4.29 11.23
C VAL A 75 3.44 -3.23 12.02
N THR A 76 3.73 -3.09 13.28
CA THR A 76 3.18 -2.01 14.13
C THR A 76 4.20 -0.87 14.18
N PRO A 77 3.89 0.30 13.61
CA PRO A 77 4.81 1.43 13.63
C PRO A 77 4.88 2.07 15.02
N VAL A 78 6.00 2.70 15.35
CA VAL A 78 6.20 3.54 16.55
C VAL A 78 6.78 4.89 16.11
N LEU A 79 6.37 5.99 16.74
CA LEU A 79 6.98 7.30 16.50
C LEU A 79 8.26 7.49 17.32
N VAL A 80 8.30 6.94 18.50
CA VAL A 80 9.45 7.07 19.41
C VAL A 80 9.98 5.68 19.72
N LYS A 81 11.28 5.48 19.52
CA LYS A 81 11.94 4.20 19.83
C LYS A 81 11.78 3.85 21.30
N GLY A 82 11.26 2.65 21.58
CA GLY A 82 10.96 2.20 22.93
C GLY A 82 9.57 2.60 23.44
N GLN A 83 8.73 3.21 22.61
CA GLN A 83 7.32 3.43 22.93
C GLN A 83 6.62 2.07 23.09
N ASP A 84 5.88 1.93 24.20
CA ASP A 84 5.00 0.78 24.39
C ASP A 84 3.67 1.05 23.67
N LEU A 85 3.31 0.17 22.76
CA LEU A 85 2.04 0.22 22.02
C LEU A 85 1.14 -0.95 22.45
N ALA A 86 0.99 -1.13 23.77
CA ALA A 86 0.15 -2.18 24.32
C ALA A 86 -1.29 -2.19 23.80
N ASP A 87 -1.78 -1.03 23.34
CA ASP A 87 -3.12 -0.84 22.79
C ASP A 87 -3.20 -0.88 21.24
N ALA A 88 -2.09 -1.14 20.55
CA ALA A 88 -2.13 -1.34 19.12
C ALA A 88 -2.91 -2.61 18.77
N GLN A 89 -4.05 -2.46 18.12
CA GLN A 89 -4.88 -3.59 17.72
C GLN A 89 -4.87 -3.72 16.20
N PRO A 90 -4.27 -4.80 15.67
CA PRO A 90 -4.52 -5.17 14.28
C PRO A 90 -6.01 -5.40 14.08
N ALA A 91 -6.53 -4.99 12.96
CA ALA A 91 -7.91 -5.31 12.61
C ALA A 91 -8.08 -6.84 12.66
N ALA A 92 -9.16 -7.27 13.30
CA ALA A 92 -9.37 -8.62 13.81
C ALA A 92 -8.79 -9.79 12.99
N GLY A 93 -7.91 -10.53 13.60
CA GLY A 93 -7.77 -11.98 13.40
C GLY A 93 -7.07 -12.48 12.14
N VAL A 94 -6.78 -11.62 11.17
CA VAL A 94 -6.23 -12.03 9.88
C VAL A 94 -4.72 -11.86 9.86
N THR A 95 -4.02 -12.93 9.53
CA THR A 95 -2.57 -12.90 9.32
C THR A 95 -2.25 -13.35 7.90
N VAL A 96 -1.38 -12.61 7.23
CA VAL A 96 -0.85 -13.03 5.93
C VAL A 96 0.00 -14.29 6.13
N THR A 97 -0.29 -15.34 5.40
CA THR A 97 0.50 -16.56 5.43
C THR A 97 1.87 -16.39 4.78
N ALA A 98 2.84 -17.24 5.14
CA ALA A 98 4.16 -17.22 4.51
C ALA A 98 4.10 -17.41 2.97
N ALA A 99 3.15 -18.19 2.48
CA ALA A 99 2.94 -18.41 1.04
C ALA A 99 2.44 -17.13 0.36
N GLU A 100 1.46 -16.44 0.93
CA GLU A 100 0.91 -15.18 0.42
C GLU A 100 1.96 -14.07 0.44
N SER A 101 2.71 -13.93 1.54
CA SER A 101 3.82 -12.98 1.63
C SER A 101 4.87 -13.22 0.54
N LYS A 102 5.23 -14.48 0.29
CA LYS A 102 6.17 -14.82 -0.78
C LYS A 102 5.63 -14.44 -2.15
N GLN A 103 4.34 -14.66 -2.41
CA GLN A 103 3.69 -14.27 -3.66
C GLN A 103 3.65 -12.75 -3.81
N LEU A 104 3.24 -12.01 -2.77
CA LEU A 104 3.24 -10.54 -2.76
C LEU A 104 4.64 -9.98 -3.07
N LYS A 105 5.66 -10.46 -2.40
CA LYS A 105 7.05 -10.06 -2.66
C LYS A 105 7.48 -10.33 -4.10
N THR A 106 7.10 -11.49 -4.64
CA THR A 106 7.40 -11.85 -6.04
C THR A 106 6.72 -10.89 -7.01
N MET A 107 5.43 -10.59 -6.79
CA MET A 107 4.68 -9.65 -7.62
C MET A 107 5.23 -8.22 -7.51
N MET A 108 5.51 -7.74 -6.28
CA MET A 108 6.10 -6.43 -6.06
C MET A 108 7.52 -6.32 -6.62
N ARG A 109 8.28 -7.42 -6.64
CA ARG A 109 9.58 -7.47 -7.30
C ARG A 109 9.45 -7.35 -8.82
N ALA A 110 8.47 -8.02 -9.42
CA ALA A 110 8.21 -7.93 -10.86
C ALA A 110 7.89 -6.50 -11.31
N VAL A 111 7.23 -5.70 -10.47
CA VAL A 111 6.99 -4.26 -10.75
C VAL A 111 8.31 -3.49 -10.91
N VAL A 112 9.35 -3.88 -10.21
CA VAL A 112 10.69 -3.29 -10.33
C VAL A 112 11.47 -3.90 -11.49
N THR A 113 11.44 -5.22 -11.68
CA THR A 113 12.27 -5.89 -12.69
C THR A 113 11.71 -5.77 -14.11
N GLU A 114 10.40 -5.73 -14.25
CA GLU A 114 9.69 -5.84 -15.53
C GLU A 114 8.61 -4.76 -15.73
N GLY A 115 8.28 -4.02 -14.66
CA GLY A 115 7.16 -3.10 -14.64
C GLY A 115 7.53 -1.63 -14.46
N SER A 116 6.60 -0.91 -13.82
CA SER A 116 6.56 0.55 -13.74
C SER A 116 7.59 1.20 -12.80
N LEU A 117 8.31 0.43 -11.99
CA LEU A 117 9.36 0.93 -11.09
C LEU A 117 10.78 0.54 -11.55
N GLY A 118 10.99 0.48 -12.86
CA GLY A 118 12.22 0.01 -13.47
C GLY A 118 13.50 0.70 -13.02
N ASP A 119 13.43 1.98 -12.65
CA ASP A 119 14.61 2.75 -12.20
C ASP A 119 15.09 2.32 -10.80
N LEU A 120 14.24 1.69 -9.99
CA LEU A 120 14.65 1.15 -8.70
C LEU A 120 15.60 -0.05 -8.81
N ARG A 121 15.77 -0.62 -10.01
CA ARG A 121 16.82 -1.61 -10.30
C ARG A 121 18.24 -1.08 -10.11
N GLN A 122 18.40 0.24 -10.13
CA GLN A 122 19.69 0.91 -9.97
C GLN A 122 20.11 1.06 -8.51
N LEU A 123 19.23 0.78 -7.56
CA LEU A 123 19.55 0.75 -6.14
C LEU A 123 20.52 -0.41 -5.82
N THR A 124 21.38 -0.20 -4.85
CA THR A 124 22.36 -1.21 -4.41
C THR A 124 22.17 -1.49 -2.94
N PRO A 125 21.90 -2.75 -2.54
CA PRO A 125 21.73 -3.93 -3.40
C PRO A 125 20.45 -3.86 -4.24
N ASN A 126 20.42 -4.50 -5.39
CA ASN A 126 19.24 -4.53 -6.27
C ASN A 126 18.16 -5.49 -5.73
N THR A 127 17.57 -5.14 -4.61
CA THR A 127 16.59 -5.95 -3.87
C THR A 127 15.23 -5.27 -3.72
N ALA A 128 15.10 -4.03 -4.21
CA ALA A 128 13.88 -3.23 -4.06
C ALA A 128 12.64 -3.96 -4.58
N ILE A 129 11.54 -3.82 -3.87
CA ILE A 129 10.20 -4.24 -4.25
C ILE A 129 9.25 -3.04 -4.16
N GLY A 130 8.16 -3.01 -4.91
CA GLY A 130 7.24 -1.87 -4.83
C GLY A 130 5.99 -2.03 -5.68
N LYS A 131 5.15 -0.99 -5.63
CA LYS A 131 3.93 -0.87 -6.43
C LYS A 131 3.63 0.60 -6.72
N THR A 132 3.22 0.89 -7.93
CA THR A 132 2.67 2.20 -8.31
C THR A 132 1.15 2.18 -8.23
N GLY A 133 0.56 3.33 -7.94
CA GLY A 133 -0.87 3.58 -8.03
C GLY A 133 -1.13 4.93 -8.70
N THR A 134 -2.30 5.04 -9.35
CA THR A 134 -2.83 6.29 -9.86
C THR A 134 -4.30 6.31 -9.47
N ALA A 135 -4.65 7.18 -8.53
CA ALA A 135 -6.01 7.28 -8.01
C ALA A 135 -6.68 8.52 -8.60
N GLU A 136 -7.74 8.31 -9.37
CA GLU A 136 -8.54 9.40 -9.95
C GLU A 136 -9.42 10.03 -8.87
N TYR A 137 -9.55 11.36 -8.92
CA TYR A 137 -10.42 12.11 -8.02
C TYR A 137 -10.96 13.38 -8.71
N GLY A 138 -11.95 14.03 -8.05
CA GLY A 138 -12.61 15.22 -8.60
C GLY A 138 -13.74 14.86 -9.56
N LYS A 139 -14.28 15.90 -10.19
CA LYS A 139 -15.40 15.79 -11.15
C LYS A 139 -15.03 16.35 -12.52
N GLU A 140 -13.81 16.76 -12.70
CA GLU A 140 -13.26 17.32 -13.92
C GLU A 140 -13.17 16.26 -15.02
N THR A 141 -13.05 16.71 -16.28
CA THR A 141 -12.81 15.83 -17.42
C THR A 141 -11.62 16.33 -18.21
N PRO A 142 -10.48 15.63 -18.21
CA PRO A 142 -10.19 14.40 -17.46
C PRO A 142 -10.13 14.63 -15.94
N PRO A 143 -10.37 13.60 -15.13
CA PRO A 143 -10.25 13.71 -13.67
C PRO A 143 -8.80 13.99 -13.27
N LYS A 144 -8.62 14.62 -12.11
CA LYS A 144 -7.31 14.75 -11.48
C LYS A 144 -6.82 13.40 -10.94
N THR A 145 -5.53 13.28 -10.72
CA THR A 145 -4.92 12.03 -10.25
C THR A 145 -3.96 12.25 -9.08
N HIS A 146 -4.06 11.39 -8.08
CA HIS A 146 -3.02 11.20 -7.09
C HIS A 146 -2.02 10.16 -7.60
N SER A 147 -0.75 10.53 -7.68
CA SER A 147 0.35 9.62 -8.00
C SER A 147 0.84 8.93 -6.74
N TRP A 148 0.75 7.60 -6.68
CA TRP A 148 1.18 6.80 -5.54
C TRP A 148 2.36 5.90 -5.88
N VAL A 149 3.30 5.80 -4.96
CA VAL A 149 4.36 4.78 -4.96
C VAL A 149 4.56 4.26 -3.55
N ILE A 150 4.57 2.95 -3.41
CA ILE A 150 5.11 2.26 -2.23
C ILE A 150 6.32 1.45 -2.64
N ALA A 151 7.36 1.46 -1.81
CA ALA A 151 8.56 0.67 -2.06
C ALA A 151 9.18 0.20 -0.73
N VAL A 152 9.89 -0.93 -0.81
CA VAL A 152 10.75 -1.41 0.26
C VAL A 152 12.12 -1.70 -0.33
N HIS A 153 13.14 -1.18 0.31
CA HIS A 153 14.54 -1.42 -0.03
C HIS A 153 15.32 -1.59 1.25
N GLU A 154 15.99 -2.72 1.39
CA GLU A 154 16.67 -3.14 2.62
C GLU A 154 15.71 -3.12 3.83
N ASP A 155 15.97 -2.29 4.83
CA ASP A 155 15.18 -2.14 6.05
C ASP A 155 14.23 -0.91 6.01
N MET A 156 14.17 -0.23 4.87
CA MET A 156 13.36 0.97 4.68
C MET A 156 12.10 0.70 3.88
N ALA A 157 10.94 1.02 4.44
CA ALA A 157 9.66 1.04 3.74
C ALA A 157 9.20 2.49 3.53
N VAL A 158 8.83 2.81 2.29
CA VAL A 158 8.43 4.17 1.88
C VAL A 158 7.07 4.13 1.23
N ALA A 159 6.24 5.13 1.53
CA ALA A 159 5.04 5.45 0.78
C ALA A 159 5.06 6.93 0.41
N LEU A 160 4.81 7.21 -0.86
CA LEU A 160 4.74 8.55 -1.44
C LEU A 160 3.38 8.74 -2.08
N VAL A 161 2.76 9.90 -1.82
CA VAL A 161 1.66 10.43 -2.62
C VAL A 161 2.02 11.82 -3.14
N VAL A 162 1.71 12.09 -4.39
CA VAL A 162 1.78 13.43 -4.98
C VAL A 162 0.39 13.77 -5.50
N GLU A 163 -0.22 14.82 -4.92
CA GLU A 163 -1.47 15.36 -5.38
C GLU A 163 -1.30 16.02 -6.76
N ASP A 164 -2.29 15.87 -7.61
CA ASP A 164 -2.23 16.36 -9.01
C ASP A 164 -1.01 15.85 -9.79
N GLY A 165 -0.55 14.62 -9.46
CA GLY A 165 0.55 13.97 -10.17
C GLY A 165 0.08 13.15 -11.37
N ASP A 166 1.01 12.81 -12.25
CA ASP A 166 0.83 11.83 -13.31
C ASP A 166 0.90 10.39 -12.76
N PHE A 167 1.14 9.41 -13.64
CA PHE A 167 1.36 8.03 -13.22
C PHE A 167 2.47 7.92 -12.17
N GLY A 168 2.33 6.98 -11.24
CA GLY A 168 3.35 6.74 -10.21
C GLY A 168 4.75 6.48 -10.76
N SER A 169 4.86 5.89 -11.95
CA SER A 169 6.13 5.70 -12.66
C SER A 169 6.76 7.00 -13.18
N VAL A 170 5.96 8.02 -13.45
CA VAL A 170 6.43 9.30 -13.98
C VAL A 170 6.75 10.29 -12.87
N THR A 171 5.80 10.49 -11.95
CA THR A 171 5.92 11.49 -10.89
C THR A 171 6.59 10.90 -9.64
N GLY A 172 6.13 9.75 -9.17
CA GLY A 172 6.54 9.21 -7.87
C GLY A 172 7.86 8.45 -7.89
N GLN A 173 8.14 7.66 -8.94
CA GLN A 173 9.34 6.83 -9.01
C GLN A 173 10.65 7.61 -8.86
N PRO A 174 10.87 8.76 -9.55
CA PRO A 174 12.12 9.50 -9.41
C PRO A 174 12.37 10.00 -7.97
N ILE A 175 11.29 10.42 -7.30
CA ILE A 175 11.34 10.92 -5.92
C ILE A 175 11.71 9.78 -4.96
N VAL A 176 11.01 8.65 -5.06
CA VAL A 176 11.28 7.47 -4.21
C VAL A 176 12.68 6.92 -4.46
N LYS A 177 13.13 6.90 -5.73
CA LYS A 177 14.48 6.48 -6.06
C LYS A 177 15.52 7.37 -5.40
N ALA A 178 15.40 8.70 -5.54
CA ALA A 178 16.33 9.64 -4.93
C ALA A 178 16.38 9.46 -3.39
N PHE A 179 15.22 9.31 -2.75
CA PHE A 179 15.13 9.10 -1.31
C PHE A 179 15.79 7.80 -0.83
N LEU A 180 15.72 6.72 -1.62
CA LEU A 180 16.29 5.42 -1.26
C LEU A 180 17.77 5.26 -1.64
N GLN A 181 18.36 6.25 -2.33
CA GLN A 181 19.78 6.27 -2.71
C GLN A 181 20.68 6.96 -1.67
N ASP A 182 20.08 7.81 -0.81
CA ASP A 182 20.76 8.55 0.26
C ASP A 182 20.94 7.68 1.53
#